data_ba546657ad4e378fbb3803c4563df342
#
_entry.id   ba546657ad4e378fbb3803c4563df342
#
_cell.length_a   1.000
_cell.length_b   1.000
_cell.length_c   1.000
_cell.angle_alpha   90.00
_cell.angle_beta   90.00
_cell.angle_gamma   90.00
#
_symmetry.space_group_name_H-M   'P 1'
#
loop_
_entity.id
_entity.type
_entity.pdbx_description
1 polymer ?
#
loop_
_entity_poly.entity_id
_entity_poly.type
_entity_poly.pdbx_seq_one_letter_code
_entity_poly.pdbx_strand_id
1 'polypeptide(L)'
;MVVLSGLAQERYKRLTARRDENVFKLKDGCLVLPSGRLPKVAQLNDPIHLGVHPAIVLSSAPKAEPPTYVPRDVDRQVRERLIAGGFVLLVGDSTAGKSRTAYEAMRAVLPDHIVIAPHDRIALPAAIEQAIHASRAVLWLSDLEHYLGTGGLTREHIARITAGNAHRVILATLRSAEQARLTSSSIVHDDTTRSVVREMRETLEQAEVVRLERKFTTSELERAQACVWDSRIASAVQQTNEYGIAEYLASGPELQRDYENAWDVGVNPRGASLVAVAIDCRRTGYTSPVPRQLIEELHTNYLEVKGGHRLRPESLEEAWEWVIRPRRATTALLSPIPESVADGVTVFDYLVDLKQQADGPTAQVTDLVIHAALNHVHYPEDAEQIASTVERQGRYHLAEPAWLKAINLRRQALGEEHPDTLTSRNNLANVFRDLERLEEAEVEQRAVLEIRRRVLGEEHPDTLTSRN
;
A
#
# COMPACT_ATOMS: atom_id res chain seq x y z
N MET A 1 -15.64 -1.70 49.56
CA MET A 1 -16.47 -0.98 48.56
C MET A 1 -15.73 0.16 47.83
N VAL A 2 -14.78 0.87 48.50
CA VAL A 2 -14.04 2.03 47.89
C VAL A 2 -13.01 1.61 46.84
N VAL A 3 -12.38 0.44 46.94
CA VAL A 3 -11.34 -0.04 45.99
C VAL A 3 -11.94 -0.45 44.66
N LEU A 4 -13.16 -0.99 44.61
CA LEU A 4 -13.85 -1.37 43.39
C LEU A 4 -14.33 -0.13 42.57
N SER A 5 -14.60 0.99 43.25
CA SER A 5 -14.98 2.25 42.57
C SER A 5 -13.77 2.93 41.90
N GLY A 6 -12.57 2.83 42.47
CA GLY A 6 -11.34 3.37 41.88
C GLY A 6 -10.91 2.65 40.62
N LEU A 7 -10.94 1.31 40.63
CA LEU A 7 -10.64 0.51 39.45
C LEU A 7 -11.67 0.71 38.32
N ALA A 8 -12.94 0.88 38.64
CA ALA A 8 -13.98 1.19 37.64
C ALA A 8 -13.81 2.59 37.06
N GLN A 9 -13.45 3.58 37.88
CA GLN A 9 -13.17 4.94 37.44
C GLN A 9 -11.90 5.02 36.57
N GLU A 10 -10.85 4.28 36.93
CA GLU A 10 -9.62 4.23 36.14
C GLU A 10 -9.84 3.52 34.81
N ARG A 11 -10.62 2.44 34.80
CA ARG A 11 -11.04 1.73 33.60
C ARG A 11 -11.92 2.61 32.68
N TYR A 12 -12.83 3.37 33.29
CA TYR A 12 -13.66 4.34 32.55
C TYR A 12 -12.82 5.47 31.95
N LYS A 13 -11.86 6.05 32.70
CA LYS A 13 -10.94 7.07 32.19
C LYS A 13 -10.05 6.54 31.05
N ARG A 14 -9.55 5.31 31.14
CA ARG A 14 -8.77 4.68 30.06
C ARG A 14 -9.63 4.41 28.81
N LEU A 15 -10.89 4.02 28.99
CA LEU A 15 -11.83 3.79 27.89
C LEU A 15 -12.23 5.11 27.19
N THR A 16 -12.45 6.18 27.97
CA THR A 16 -12.75 7.50 27.39
C THR A 16 -11.53 8.10 26.68
N ALA A 17 -10.33 8.03 27.26
CA ALA A 17 -9.10 8.49 26.63
C ALA A 17 -8.81 7.74 25.32
N ARG A 18 -8.98 6.41 25.28
CA ARG A 18 -8.89 5.62 24.03
C ARG A 18 -9.95 6.03 23.00
N ARG A 19 -11.16 6.32 23.45
CA ARG A 19 -12.25 6.75 22.56
C ARG A 19 -11.95 8.12 21.95
N ASP A 20 -11.44 9.05 22.74
CA ASP A 20 -11.07 10.39 22.28
C ASP A 20 -9.88 10.36 21.32
N GLU A 21 -8.89 9.53 21.59
CA GLU A 21 -7.74 9.28 20.72
C GLU A 21 -8.17 8.63 19.38
N ASN A 22 -9.07 7.65 19.42
CA ASN A 22 -9.60 7.04 18.21
C ASN A 22 -10.45 8.01 17.37
N VAL A 23 -11.23 8.89 18.02
CA VAL A 23 -11.99 9.93 17.32
C VAL A 23 -11.05 10.95 16.64
N PHE A 24 -9.95 11.31 17.29
CA PHE A 24 -8.92 12.16 16.72
C PHE A 24 -8.24 11.48 15.51
N LYS A 25 -7.77 10.25 15.70
CA LYS A 25 -7.14 9.44 14.61
C LYS A 25 -8.08 9.22 13.41
N LEU A 26 -9.38 9.07 13.64
CA LEU A 26 -10.35 8.96 12.55
C LEU A 26 -10.51 10.26 11.76
N LYS A 27 -10.47 11.42 12.42
CA LYS A 27 -10.63 12.72 11.73
C LYS A 27 -9.42 13.08 10.89
N ASP A 28 -8.23 12.77 11.36
CA ASP A 28 -6.98 13.13 10.70
C ASP A 28 -6.44 12.01 9.80
N GLY A 29 -6.81 10.75 10.08
CA GLY A 29 -6.29 9.56 9.40
C GLY A 29 -7.25 8.90 8.41
N CYS A 30 -8.50 9.37 8.29
CA CYS A 30 -9.50 8.80 7.37
C CYS A 30 -10.15 9.89 6.51
N LEU A 31 -10.70 9.45 5.38
CA LEU A 31 -11.52 10.31 4.53
C LEU A 31 -12.73 10.85 5.30
N VAL A 32 -12.83 12.16 5.45
CA VAL A 32 -13.94 12.83 6.12
C VAL A 32 -14.52 13.96 5.25
N LEU A 33 -15.80 14.26 5.46
CA LEU A 33 -16.44 15.44 4.88
C LEU A 33 -15.87 16.72 5.53
N PRO A 34 -16.05 17.90 4.93
CA PRO A 34 -15.68 19.18 5.55
C PRO A 34 -16.30 19.40 6.94
N SER A 35 -17.40 18.70 7.24
CA SER A 35 -18.03 18.68 8.56
C SER A 35 -17.30 17.83 9.62
N GLY A 36 -16.23 17.13 9.25
CA GLY A 36 -15.49 16.18 10.10
C GLY A 36 -16.23 14.86 10.34
N ARG A 37 -17.26 14.55 9.56
CA ARG A 37 -18.01 13.28 9.61
C ARG A 37 -17.57 12.34 8.50
N LEU A 38 -17.62 11.04 8.77
CA LEU A 38 -17.43 10.02 7.74
C LEU A 38 -18.51 10.16 6.66
N PRO A 39 -18.15 10.13 5.37
CA PRO A 39 -19.12 10.25 4.27
C PRO A 39 -19.98 8.99 4.16
N LYS A 40 -21.22 9.15 3.72
CA LYS A 40 -21.99 8.04 3.13
C LYS A 40 -21.54 7.83 1.68
N VAL A 41 -21.70 6.62 1.18
CA VAL A 41 -21.39 6.28 -0.22
C VAL A 41 -22.08 7.25 -1.19
N ALA A 42 -23.37 7.56 -0.98
CA ALA A 42 -24.15 8.50 -1.81
C ALA A 42 -23.59 9.94 -1.82
N GLN A 43 -22.75 10.31 -0.85
CA GLN A 43 -22.15 11.65 -0.75
C GLN A 43 -20.76 11.74 -1.43
N LEU A 44 -20.19 10.59 -1.85
CA LEU A 44 -18.92 10.53 -2.54
C LEU A 44 -19.16 10.67 -4.05
N ASN A 45 -18.95 11.87 -4.59
CA ASN A 45 -19.10 12.14 -6.02
C ASN A 45 -17.79 12.04 -6.79
N ASP A 46 -16.65 12.17 -6.10
CA ASP A 46 -15.34 12.10 -6.70
C ASP A 46 -14.63 10.79 -6.29
N PRO A 47 -14.40 9.86 -7.23
CA PRO A 47 -13.71 8.60 -6.96
C PRO A 47 -12.20 8.77 -6.70
N ILE A 48 -11.60 9.93 -7.01
CA ILE A 48 -10.17 10.20 -6.81
C ILE A 48 -9.81 10.07 -5.33
N HIS A 49 -10.68 10.53 -4.43
CA HIS A 49 -10.48 10.40 -2.98
C HIS A 49 -10.43 8.94 -2.47
N LEU A 50 -10.80 7.98 -3.31
CA LEU A 50 -10.76 6.55 -3.03
C LEU A 50 -9.66 5.81 -3.84
N GLY A 51 -8.62 6.51 -4.28
CA GLY A 51 -7.50 5.92 -5.00
C GLY A 51 -7.78 5.60 -6.47
N VAL A 52 -8.80 6.23 -7.08
CA VAL A 52 -8.98 6.19 -8.52
C VAL A 52 -8.06 7.22 -9.16
N HIS A 53 -7.23 6.79 -10.10
CA HIS A 53 -6.35 7.73 -10.82
C HIS A 53 -7.16 8.75 -11.64
N PRO A 54 -6.74 10.01 -11.66
CA PRO A 54 -7.29 11.00 -12.58
C PRO A 54 -7.20 10.53 -14.01
N ALA A 55 -8.18 10.87 -14.82
CA ALA A 55 -8.15 10.53 -16.24
C ALA A 55 -7.58 11.67 -17.08
N ILE A 56 -7.10 11.31 -18.29
CA ILE A 56 -6.57 12.27 -19.26
C ILE A 56 -7.53 13.44 -19.49
N VAL A 57 -6.98 14.64 -19.57
CA VAL A 57 -7.72 15.85 -19.94
C VAL A 57 -7.48 16.11 -21.43
N LEU A 58 -8.53 16.01 -22.23
CA LEU A 58 -8.54 16.42 -23.63
C LEU A 58 -9.14 17.81 -23.74
N SER A 59 -8.72 18.58 -24.74
CA SER A 59 -9.19 19.96 -24.96
C SER A 59 -10.72 20.07 -25.10
N SER A 60 -11.40 19.00 -25.46
CA SER A 60 -12.85 18.89 -25.68
C SER A 60 -13.60 18.28 -24.49
N ALA A 61 -12.92 17.83 -23.44
CA ALA A 61 -13.56 17.19 -22.29
C ALA A 61 -13.74 18.16 -21.12
N PRO A 62 -14.83 18.04 -20.33
CA PRO A 62 -14.99 18.79 -19.08
C PRO A 62 -13.83 18.49 -18.12
N LYS A 63 -13.17 19.53 -17.58
CA LYS A 63 -11.95 19.40 -16.75
C LYS A 63 -12.19 18.78 -15.37
N ALA A 64 -13.43 18.64 -14.91
CA ALA A 64 -13.74 18.31 -13.51
C ALA A 64 -14.48 16.99 -13.32
N GLU A 65 -14.87 16.28 -14.37
CA GLU A 65 -15.65 15.05 -14.23
C GLU A 65 -14.80 13.81 -14.57
N PRO A 66 -14.93 12.73 -13.78
CA PRO A 66 -14.32 11.46 -14.15
C PRO A 66 -14.89 10.97 -15.49
N PRO A 67 -14.13 10.24 -16.32
CA PRO A 67 -14.63 9.72 -17.60
C PRO A 67 -15.81 8.78 -17.35
N THR A 68 -16.66 8.68 -18.38
CA THR A 68 -17.78 7.74 -18.35
C THR A 68 -17.30 6.34 -17.97
N TYR A 69 -17.96 5.73 -17.00
CA TYR A 69 -17.65 4.37 -16.62
C TYR A 69 -18.15 3.39 -17.68
N VAL A 70 -17.26 2.59 -18.20
CA VAL A 70 -17.60 1.48 -19.08
C VAL A 70 -17.81 0.25 -18.22
N PRO A 71 -19.04 -0.32 -18.16
CA PRO A 71 -19.32 -1.48 -17.31
C PRO A 71 -18.42 -2.68 -17.66
N ARG A 72 -17.88 -3.32 -16.63
CA ARG A 72 -17.04 -4.51 -16.74
C ARG A 72 -17.90 -5.79 -16.61
N ASP A 73 -17.44 -6.87 -17.19
CA ASP A 73 -18.14 -8.17 -17.10
C ASP A 73 -18.28 -8.66 -15.65
N VAL A 74 -17.33 -8.28 -14.80
CA VAL A 74 -17.31 -8.62 -13.36
C VAL A 74 -18.24 -7.76 -12.50
N ASP A 75 -18.81 -6.67 -13.00
CA ASP A 75 -19.62 -5.72 -12.21
C ASP A 75 -20.77 -6.40 -11.49
N ARG A 76 -21.44 -7.31 -12.16
CA ARG A 76 -22.53 -8.07 -11.56
C ARG A 76 -22.05 -8.89 -10.37
N GLN A 77 -20.95 -9.61 -10.53
CA GLN A 77 -20.35 -10.41 -9.48
C GLN A 77 -19.93 -9.56 -8.27
N VAL A 78 -19.28 -8.42 -8.53
CA VAL A 78 -18.88 -7.48 -7.45
C VAL A 78 -20.10 -6.99 -6.69
N ARG A 79 -21.17 -6.57 -7.37
CA ARG A 79 -22.40 -6.10 -6.73
C ARG A 79 -23.07 -7.18 -5.88
N GLU A 80 -23.17 -8.40 -6.39
CA GLU A 80 -23.74 -9.55 -5.66
C GLU A 80 -22.94 -9.83 -4.37
N ARG A 81 -21.58 -9.77 -4.43
CA ARG A 81 -20.71 -9.91 -3.25
C ARG A 81 -20.89 -8.77 -2.24
N LEU A 82 -21.00 -7.53 -2.71
CA LEU A 82 -21.22 -6.37 -1.84
C LEU A 82 -22.57 -6.45 -1.13
N ILE A 83 -23.62 -6.95 -1.80
CA ILE A 83 -24.94 -7.16 -1.20
C ILE A 83 -24.89 -8.27 -0.15
N ALA A 84 -24.12 -9.32 -0.38
CA ALA A 84 -23.94 -10.41 0.60
C ALA A 84 -23.17 -9.95 1.84
N GLY A 85 -22.34 -8.92 1.73
CA GLY A 85 -21.46 -8.47 2.81
C GLY A 85 -20.18 -9.29 2.90
N GLY A 86 -19.36 -9.02 3.93
CA GLY A 86 -18.10 -9.75 4.13
C GLY A 86 -16.89 -9.03 3.53
N PHE A 87 -15.88 -9.80 3.13
CA PHE A 87 -14.63 -9.26 2.60
C PHE A 87 -14.54 -9.49 1.09
N VAL A 88 -14.64 -8.43 0.31
CA VAL A 88 -14.55 -8.44 -1.16
C VAL A 88 -13.22 -7.85 -1.60
N LEU A 89 -12.46 -8.59 -2.40
CA LEU A 89 -11.13 -8.21 -2.88
C LEU A 89 -11.08 -8.20 -4.41
N LEU A 90 -10.85 -7.03 -4.99
CA LEU A 90 -10.60 -6.90 -6.43
C LEU A 90 -9.10 -7.02 -6.70
N VAL A 91 -8.72 -8.01 -7.50
CA VAL A 91 -7.33 -8.26 -7.89
C VAL A 91 -7.17 -8.00 -9.38
N GLY A 92 -6.11 -7.34 -9.76
CA GLY A 92 -5.76 -7.07 -11.16
C GLY A 92 -4.48 -6.23 -11.26
N ASP A 93 -3.95 -6.10 -12.45
CA ASP A 93 -2.74 -5.32 -12.70
C ASP A 93 -2.94 -3.83 -12.35
N SER A 94 -1.83 -3.09 -12.23
CA SER A 94 -1.90 -1.63 -12.14
C SER A 94 -2.70 -1.10 -13.33
N THR A 95 -3.48 -0.05 -13.09
CA THR A 95 -4.36 0.59 -14.10
C THR A 95 -5.42 -0.31 -14.76
N ALA A 96 -5.69 -1.52 -14.23
CA ALA A 96 -6.80 -2.36 -14.71
C ALA A 96 -8.19 -1.76 -14.43
N GLY A 97 -8.27 -0.74 -13.58
CA GLY A 97 -9.53 -0.09 -13.21
C GLY A 97 -10.19 -0.64 -11.93
N LYS A 98 -9.44 -1.38 -11.09
CA LYS A 98 -9.95 -1.99 -9.83
C LYS A 98 -10.71 -1.02 -8.94
N SER A 99 -10.07 0.10 -8.54
CA SER A 99 -10.67 1.10 -7.66
C SER A 99 -11.91 1.74 -8.29
N ARG A 100 -11.91 1.98 -9.61
CA ARG A 100 -13.08 2.51 -10.30
C ARG A 100 -14.24 1.51 -10.31
N THR A 101 -13.99 0.25 -10.66
CA THR A 101 -15.01 -0.82 -10.63
C THR A 101 -15.58 -1.02 -9.23
N ALA A 102 -14.74 -1.06 -8.20
CA ALA A 102 -15.15 -1.14 -6.80
C ALA A 102 -16.05 0.04 -6.39
N TYR A 103 -15.65 1.27 -6.74
CA TYR A 103 -16.42 2.48 -6.47
C TYR A 103 -17.80 2.47 -7.12
N GLU A 104 -17.86 2.14 -8.41
CA GLU A 104 -19.15 2.12 -9.15
C GLU A 104 -20.08 1.01 -8.62
N ALA A 105 -19.54 -0.15 -8.31
CA ALA A 105 -20.31 -1.23 -7.70
C ALA A 105 -20.83 -0.83 -6.31
N MET A 106 -20.00 -0.23 -5.47
CA MET A 106 -20.37 0.27 -4.14
C MET A 106 -21.48 1.31 -4.22
N ARG A 107 -21.35 2.30 -5.12
CA ARG A 107 -22.37 3.32 -5.34
C ARG A 107 -23.73 2.75 -5.76
N ALA A 108 -23.70 1.71 -6.58
CA ALA A 108 -24.91 1.09 -7.10
C ALA A 108 -25.73 0.36 -6.02
N VAL A 109 -25.06 -0.28 -5.05
CA VAL A 109 -25.75 -1.22 -4.12
C VAL A 109 -25.67 -0.84 -2.64
N LEU A 110 -24.79 0.08 -2.23
CA LEU A 110 -24.54 0.45 -0.83
C LEU A 110 -24.69 1.96 -0.53
N PRO A 111 -25.64 2.71 -1.11
CA PRO A 111 -25.70 4.19 -1.05
C PRO A 111 -25.76 4.74 0.38
N ASP A 112 -26.36 4.01 1.33
CA ASP A 112 -26.58 4.45 2.72
C ASP A 112 -25.47 4.05 3.69
N HIS A 113 -24.46 3.30 3.24
CA HIS A 113 -23.35 2.88 4.08
C HIS A 113 -22.37 4.04 4.31
N ILE A 114 -21.82 4.13 5.52
CA ILE A 114 -20.70 5.02 5.78
C ILE A 114 -19.44 4.42 5.15
N VAL A 115 -18.61 5.26 4.56
CA VAL A 115 -17.30 4.86 4.03
C VAL A 115 -16.24 5.22 5.05
N ILE A 116 -15.44 4.22 5.40
CA ILE A 116 -14.29 4.34 6.30
C ILE A 116 -13.08 4.00 5.44
N ALA A 117 -12.37 5.03 5.00
CA ALA A 117 -11.21 4.90 4.11
C ALA A 117 -9.98 5.49 4.84
N PRO A 118 -9.16 4.68 5.51
CA PRO A 118 -7.93 5.14 6.14
C PRO A 118 -6.94 5.58 5.06
N HIS A 119 -6.20 6.67 5.32
CA HIS A 119 -5.17 7.19 4.42
C HIS A 119 -3.90 6.36 4.50
N ASP A 120 -3.66 5.79 5.67
CA ASP A 120 -2.48 4.99 5.96
C ASP A 120 -2.77 3.86 6.97
N ARG A 121 -1.75 3.08 7.26
CA ARG A 121 -1.82 1.97 8.20
C ARG A 121 -2.00 2.43 9.65
N ILE A 122 -1.54 3.63 10.01
CA ILE A 122 -1.62 4.16 11.38
C ILE A 122 -3.09 4.37 11.78
N ALA A 123 -3.92 4.78 10.81
CA ALA A 123 -5.35 4.97 11.00
C ALA A 123 -6.15 3.65 11.02
N LEU A 124 -5.57 2.53 10.56
CA LEU A 124 -6.28 1.26 10.40
C LEU A 124 -6.94 0.74 11.69
N PRO A 125 -6.29 0.73 12.87
CA PRO A 125 -6.93 0.26 14.10
C PRO A 125 -8.18 1.06 14.47
N ALA A 126 -8.14 2.39 14.33
CA ALA A 126 -9.31 3.25 14.57
C ALA A 126 -10.41 3.02 13.52
N ALA A 127 -10.04 2.81 12.26
CA ALA A 127 -10.96 2.48 11.17
C ALA A 127 -11.66 1.13 11.40
N ILE A 128 -10.95 0.11 11.85
CA ILE A 128 -11.50 -1.21 12.20
C ILE A 128 -12.51 -1.09 13.34
N GLU A 129 -12.16 -0.42 14.45
CA GLU A 129 -13.07 -0.24 15.59
C GLU A 129 -14.34 0.54 15.18
N GLN A 130 -14.18 1.56 14.33
CA GLN A 130 -15.34 2.28 13.79
C GLN A 130 -16.22 1.38 12.90
N ALA A 131 -15.61 0.53 12.07
CA ALA A 131 -16.34 -0.42 11.23
C ALA A 131 -17.12 -1.44 12.07
N ILE A 132 -16.52 -1.96 13.15
CA ILE A 132 -17.16 -2.92 14.07
C ILE A 132 -18.42 -2.32 14.74
N HIS A 133 -18.39 -1.05 15.08
CA HIS A 133 -19.50 -0.39 15.77
C HIS A 133 -20.57 0.19 14.84
N ALA A 134 -20.31 0.26 13.54
CA ALA A 134 -21.26 0.77 12.60
C ALA A 134 -22.37 -0.25 12.28
N SER A 135 -23.59 0.23 12.03
CA SER A 135 -24.70 -0.61 11.58
C SER A 135 -24.64 -0.92 10.07
N ARG A 136 -24.11 0.02 9.29
CA ARG A 136 -23.87 -0.10 7.84
C ARG A 136 -22.57 0.61 7.50
N ALA A 137 -21.55 -0.14 7.06
CA ALA A 137 -20.25 0.41 6.74
C ALA A 137 -19.57 -0.31 5.58
N VAL A 138 -18.75 0.45 4.86
CA VAL A 138 -17.74 -0.07 3.95
C VAL A 138 -16.38 0.37 4.49
N LEU A 139 -15.56 -0.59 4.90
CA LEU A 139 -14.14 -0.37 5.14
C LEU A 139 -13.43 -0.47 3.79
N TRP A 140 -12.98 0.68 3.28
CA TRP A 140 -12.34 0.79 1.97
C TRP A 140 -10.82 0.75 2.13
N LEU A 141 -10.16 -0.25 1.51
CA LEU A 141 -8.71 -0.45 1.59
C LEU A 141 -8.12 -0.50 0.18
N SER A 142 -7.69 0.65 -0.34
CA SER A 142 -6.94 0.70 -1.59
C SER A 142 -5.54 0.14 -1.37
N ASP A 143 -5.10 -0.73 -2.31
CA ASP A 143 -3.77 -1.36 -2.26
C ASP A 143 -3.55 -2.07 -0.91
N LEU A 144 -4.31 -3.15 -0.72
CA LEU A 144 -4.40 -3.91 0.52
C LEU A 144 -3.04 -4.33 1.09
N GLU A 145 -2.02 -4.47 0.24
CA GLU A 145 -0.65 -4.75 0.65
C GLU A 145 -0.11 -3.80 1.72
N HIS A 146 -0.58 -2.55 1.74
CA HIS A 146 -0.19 -1.56 2.74
C HIS A 146 -0.81 -1.81 4.12
N TYR A 147 -1.87 -2.61 4.19
CA TYR A 147 -2.65 -2.89 5.40
C TYR A 147 -2.46 -4.32 5.91
N LEU A 148 -1.56 -5.12 5.30
CA LEU A 148 -1.24 -6.48 5.72
C LEU A 148 0.06 -6.54 6.54
N GLY A 149 0.24 -7.63 7.31
CA GLY A 149 1.42 -7.85 8.16
C GLY A 149 1.24 -7.37 9.59
N THR A 150 2.33 -7.29 10.33
CA THR A 150 2.33 -7.00 11.78
C THR A 150 1.57 -5.71 12.10
N GLY A 151 0.53 -5.81 12.96
CA GLY A 151 -0.35 -4.68 13.30
C GLY A 151 -1.34 -4.26 12.18
N GLY A 152 -1.43 -5.04 11.10
CA GLY A 152 -2.35 -4.79 10.00
C GLY A 152 -3.71 -5.46 10.16
N LEU A 153 -4.41 -5.63 9.02
CA LEU A 153 -5.67 -6.36 8.96
C LEU A 153 -5.43 -7.86 9.20
N THR A 154 -6.13 -8.45 10.14
CA THR A 154 -6.04 -9.87 10.49
C THR A 154 -7.35 -10.59 10.26
N ARG A 155 -7.31 -11.93 10.24
CA ARG A 155 -8.49 -12.78 10.20
C ARG A 155 -9.47 -12.47 11.34
N GLU A 156 -8.96 -12.17 12.55
CA GLU A 156 -9.80 -11.81 13.70
C GLU A 156 -10.52 -10.48 13.46
N HIS A 157 -9.85 -9.48 12.92
CA HIS A 157 -10.46 -8.21 12.55
C HIS A 157 -11.59 -8.41 11.55
N ILE A 158 -11.36 -9.22 10.50
CA ILE A 158 -12.39 -9.54 9.49
C ILE A 158 -13.60 -10.19 10.16
N ALA A 159 -13.37 -11.21 11.00
CA ALA A 159 -14.44 -11.91 11.71
C ALA A 159 -15.25 -10.95 12.61
N ARG A 160 -14.59 -10.04 13.34
CA ARG A 160 -15.26 -9.03 14.18
C ARG A 160 -16.06 -8.02 13.37
N ILE A 161 -15.54 -7.54 12.25
CA ILE A 161 -16.24 -6.58 11.38
C ILE A 161 -17.48 -7.22 10.79
N THR A 162 -17.38 -8.46 10.30
CA THR A 162 -18.46 -9.15 9.60
C THR A 162 -19.43 -9.88 10.53
N ALA A 163 -19.16 -9.92 11.84
CA ALA A 163 -20.02 -10.59 12.81
C ALA A 163 -21.37 -9.90 13.01
N GLY A 164 -22.41 -10.71 13.31
CA GLY A 164 -23.75 -10.25 13.67
C GLY A 164 -24.63 -9.87 12.49
N ASN A 165 -25.72 -9.13 12.75
CA ASN A 165 -26.76 -8.81 11.76
C ASN A 165 -26.55 -7.45 11.07
N ALA A 166 -25.46 -6.73 11.40
CA ALA A 166 -25.14 -5.46 10.74
C ALA A 166 -24.52 -5.71 9.36
N HIS A 167 -24.92 -4.92 8.37
CA HIS A 167 -24.39 -5.06 7.03
C HIS A 167 -23.09 -4.27 6.89
N ARG A 168 -21.96 -4.98 6.98
CA ARG A 168 -20.63 -4.42 6.92
C ARG A 168 -19.82 -5.12 5.84
N VAL A 169 -19.08 -4.35 5.08
CA VAL A 169 -18.28 -4.82 3.95
C VAL A 169 -16.85 -4.33 4.12
N ILE A 170 -15.88 -5.20 3.94
CA ILE A 170 -14.51 -4.83 3.67
C ILE A 170 -14.35 -4.89 2.15
N LEU A 171 -14.04 -3.77 1.54
CA LEU A 171 -13.85 -3.66 0.09
C LEU A 171 -12.43 -3.21 -0.18
N ALA A 172 -11.62 -4.08 -0.76
CA ALA A 172 -10.21 -3.83 -0.98
C ALA A 172 -9.79 -4.06 -2.43
N THR A 173 -8.68 -3.45 -2.80
CA THR A 173 -7.99 -3.70 -4.08
C THR A 173 -6.59 -4.26 -3.81
N LEU A 174 -6.09 -5.09 -4.72
CA LEU A 174 -4.74 -5.66 -4.63
C LEU A 174 -4.16 -5.84 -6.03
N ARG A 175 -2.87 -5.59 -6.19
CA ARG A 175 -2.18 -5.83 -7.46
C ARG A 175 -1.92 -7.32 -7.66
N SER A 176 -2.07 -7.81 -8.92
CA SER A 176 -1.81 -9.21 -9.27
C SER A 176 -0.42 -9.67 -8.85
N ALA A 177 0.60 -8.83 -9.08
CA ALA A 177 1.97 -9.12 -8.70
C ALA A 177 2.13 -9.27 -7.17
N GLU A 178 1.48 -8.41 -6.37
CA GLU A 178 1.50 -8.50 -4.92
C GLU A 178 0.75 -9.73 -4.41
N GLN A 179 -0.41 -10.05 -4.99
CA GLN A 179 -1.11 -11.30 -4.66
C GLN A 179 -0.21 -12.51 -4.93
N ALA A 180 0.40 -12.58 -6.12
CA ALA A 180 1.31 -13.67 -6.47
C ALA A 180 2.48 -13.77 -5.48
N ARG A 181 3.05 -12.63 -5.09
CA ARG A 181 4.13 -12.56 -4.10
C ARG A 181 3.70 -13.10 -2.73
N LEU A 182 2.53 -12.71 -2.24
CA LEU A 182 2.01 -13.12 -0.94
C LEU A 182 1.55 -14.58 -0.90
N THR A 183 1.15 -15.14 -2.04
CA THR A 183 0.66 -16.53 -2.15
C THR A 183 1.72 -17.52 -2.60
N SER A 184 2.83 -17.06 -3.18
CA SER A 184 3.91 -17.95 -3.62
C SER A 184 4.54 -18.70 -2.44
N SER A 185 4.81 -19.99 -2.66
CA SER A 185 5.45 -20.89 -1.69
C SER A 185 6.98 -20.72 -1.68
N SER A 186 7.52 -19.55 -2.01
CA SER A 186 8.96 -19.32 -1.92
C SER A 186 9.41 -19.64 -0.50
N ILE A 187 10.47 -20.42 -0.43
CA ILE A 187 11.01 -21.04 0.77
C ILE A 187 11.35 -19.94 1.78
N VAL A 188 10.41 -19.67 2.67
CA VAL A 188 10.66 -18.86 3.85
C VAL A 188 11.22 -19.84 4.89
N HIS A 189 12.51 -19.75 5.18
CA HIS A 189 13.19 -20.68 6.08
C HIS A 189 12.91 -20.40 7.57
N ASP A 190 12.32 -19.27 7.89
CA ASP A 190 12.09 -18.83 9.27
C ASP A 190 10.62 -18.94 9.70
N ASP A 191 10.39 -19.44 10.93
CA ASP A 191 9.05 -19.70 11.48
C ASP A 191 8.27 -18.42 11.77
N THR A 192 8.91 -17.30 12.09
CA THR A 192 8.22 -16.05 12.41
C THR A 192 7.84 -15.28 11.14
N THR A 193 8.73 -15.19 10.17
CA THR A 193 8.38 -14.67 8.83
C THR A 193 7.35 -15.58 8.18
N ARG A 194 7.42 -16.90 8.39
CA ARG A 194 6.34 -17.85 8.03
C ARG A 194 5.05 -17.50 8.76
N SER A 195 5.12 -17.15 10.05
CA SER A 195 3.93 -16.77 10.82
C SER A 195 3.28 -15.52 10.26
N VAL A 196 4.03 -14.45 9.99
CA VAL A 196 3.51 -13.21 9.39
C VAL A 196 3.00 -13.46 7.97
N VAL A 197 3.76 -14.14 7.12
CA VAL A 197 3.32 -14.49 5.76
C VAL A 197 2.11 -15.43 5.80
N ARG A 198 2.09 -16.35 6.74
CA ARG A 198 0.94 -17.24 6.97
C ARG A 198 -0.30 -16.45 7.40
N GLU A 199 -0.15 -15.52 8.35
CA GLU A 199 -1.25 -14.63 8.79
C GLU A 199 -1.77 -13.77 7.62
N MET A 200 -0.87 -13.19 6.83
CA MET A 200 -1.25 -12.45 5.62
C MET A 200 -2.01 -13.34 4.65
N ARG A 201 -1.55 -14.57 4.43
CA ARG A 201 -2.24 -15.55 3.55
C ARG A 201 -3.60 -15.95 4.10
N GLU A 202 -3.67 -16.29 5.40
CA GLU A 202 -4.93 -16.63 6.06
C GLU A 202 -5.91 -15.44 6.02
N THR A 203 -5.42 -14.22 6.09
CA THR A 203 -6.22 -12.99 5.91
C THR A 203 -6.75 -12.88 4.49
N LEU A 204 -5.92 -13.12 3.48
CA LEU A 204 -6.33 -13.09 2.07
C LEU A 204 -7.31 -14.23 1.71
N GLU A 205 -7.19 -15.40 2.35
CA GLU A 205 -8.10 -16.53 2.18
C GLU A 205 -9.53 -16.26 2.67
N GLN A 206 -9.72 -15.23 3.53
CA GLN A 206 -11.06 -14.79 3.94
C GLN A 206 -11.77 -13.95 2.88
N ALA A 207 -11.06 -13.52 1.84
CA ALA A 207 -11.58 -12.63 0.83
C ALA A 207 -12.31 -13.39 -0.29
N GLU A 208 -13.46 -12.86 -0.68
CA GLU A 208 -14.13 -13.18 -1.93
C GLU A 208 -13.41 -12.46 -3.07
N VAL A 209 -12.52 -13.16 -3.76
CA VAL A 209 -11.66 -12.59 -4.79
C VAL A 209 -12.42 -12.44 -6.11
N VAL A 210 -12.37 -11.24 -6.68
CA VAL A 210 -12.82 -10.94 -8.04
C VAL A 210 -11.63 -10.46 -8.85
N ARG A 211 -11.31 -11.16 -9.94
CA ARG A 211 -10.19 -10.82 -10.83
C ARG A 211 -10.65 -9.88 -11.93
N LEU A 212 -9.87 -8.84 -12.14
CA LEU A 212 -10.11 -7.83 -13.16
C LEU A 212 -8.94 -7.81 -14.14
N GLU A 213 -9.23 -8.18 -15.38
CA GLU A 213 -8.24 -8.17 -16.45
C GLU A 213 -7.92 -6.73 -16.89
N ARG A 214 -6.66 -6.46 -17.26
CA ARG A 214 -6.22 -5.16 -17.76
C ARG A 214 -6.87 -4.83 -19.10
N LYS A 215 -6.88 -5.80 -20.03
CA LYS A 215 -7.53 -5.65 -21.31
C LYS A 215 -9.02 -5.92 -21.21
N PHE A 216 -9.80 -5.17 -21.95
CA PHE A 216 -11.24 -5.34 -22.02
C PHE A 216 -11.58 -6.57 -22.90
N THR A 217 -12.61 -7.29 -22.51
CA THR A 217 -13.20 -8.36 -23.32
C THR A 217 -13.91 -7.79 -24.54
N THR A 218 -14.28 -8.63 -25.52
CA THR A 218 -15.03 -8.18 -26.69
C THR A 218 -16.33 -7.47 -26.30
N SER A 219 -17.08 -8.03 -25.35
CA SER A 219 -18.32 -7.42 -24.86
C SER A 219 -18.09 -6.11 -24.08
N GLU A 220 -16.98 -5.99 -23.37
CA GLU A 220 -16.59 -4.73 -22.73
C GLU A 220 -16.18 -3.67 -23.74
N LEU A 221 -15.51 -4.05 -24.83
CA LEU A 221 -15.17 -3.16 -25.94
C LEU A 221 -16.43 -2.66 -26.68
N GLU A 222 -17.41 -3.52 -26.90
CA GLU A 222 -18.71 -3.11 -27.46
C GLU A 222 -19.39 -2.06 -26.57
N ARG A 223 -19.38 -2.25 -25.24
CA ARG A 223 -19.89 -1.25 -24.29
C ARG A 223 -19.07 0.06 -24.32
N ALA A 224 -17.75 -0.04 -24.47
CA ALA A 224 -16.88 1.13 -24.61
C ALA A 224 -17.19 1.89 -25.88
N GLN A 225 -17.44 1.21 -27.01
CA GLN A 225 -17.85 1.82 -28.27
C GLN A 225 -19.20 2.55 -28.15
N ALA A 226 -20.12 2.06 -27.34
CA ALA A 226 -21.35 2.76 -27.06
C ALA A 226 -21.16 4.05 -26.22
N CYS A 227 -19.99 4.24 -25.60
CA CYS A 227 -19.62 5.40 -24.77
C CYS A 227 -18.68 6.40 -25.51
N VAL A 228 -18.45 6.28 -26.81
CA VAL A 228 -17.53 7.15 -27.58
C VAL A 228 -17.96 8.62 -27.67
N TRP A 229 -19.13 8.96 -27.18
CA TRP A 229 -19.53 10.36 -26.96
C TRP A 229 -18.64 11.05 -25.90
N ASP A 230 -18.03 10.33 -24.97
CA ASP A 230 -16.91 10.81 -24.17
C ASP A 230 -15.64 10.69 -25.02
N SER A 231 -15.07 11.83 -25.40
CA SER A 231 -13.88 11.89 -26.27
C SER A 231 -12.67 11.16 -25.70
N ARG A 232 -12.59 11.00 -24.37
CA ARG A 232 -11.53 10.25 -23.69
C ARG A 232 -11.68 8.75 -23.93
N ILE A 233 -12.92 8.24 -23.86
CA ILE A 233 -13.24 6.86 -24.20
C ILE A 233 -13.02 6.61 -25.69
N ALA A 234 -13.46 7.52 -26.57
CA ALA A 234 -13.22 7.42 -27.99
C ALA A 234 -11.74 7.28 -28.33
N SER A 235 -10.90 8.10 -27.72
CA SER A 235 -9.44 8.03 -27.90
C SER A 235 -8.86 6.72 -27.36
N ALA A 236 -9.32 6.26 -26.20
CA ALA A 236 -8.86 5.01 -25.61
C ALA A 236 -9.22 3.78 -26.47
N VAL A 237 -10.43 3.74 -27.03
CA VAL A 237 -10.90 2.65 -27.90
C VAL A 237 -10.02 2.50 -29.15
N GLN A 238 -9.51 3.60 -29.70
CA GLN A 238 -8.61 3.57 -30.87
C GLN A 238 -7.25 2.92 -30.55
N GLN A 239 -6.87 2.84 -29.28
CA GLN A 239 -5.57 2.32 -28.83
C GLN A 239 -5.66 0.93 -28.17
N THR A 240 -6.81 0.27 -28.20
CA THR A 240 -7.06 -0.99 -27.49
C THR A 240 -6.24 -2.18 -27.98
N ASN A 241 -5.64 -2.12 -29.15
CA ASN A 241 -4.73 -3.16 -29.64
C ASN A 241 -3.45 -3.27 -28.80
N GLU A 242 -2.95 -2.15 -28.29
CA GLU A 242 -1.72 -2.08 -27.52
C GLU A 242 -1.98 -2.02 -26.02
N TYR A 243 -2.97 -1.21 -25.59
CA TYR A 243 -3.19 -0.83 -24.19
C TYR A 243 -4.62 -1.14 -23.71
N GLY A 244 -4.78 -1.31 -22.40
CA GLY A 244 -6.10 -1.33 -21.80
C GLY A 244 -6.75 0.06 -21.76
N ILE A 245 -8.07 0.14 -21.83
CA ILE A 245 -8.79 1.43 -21.80
C ILE A 245 -8.48 2.22 -20.53
N ALA A 246 -8.54 1.58 -19.36
CA ALA A 246 -8.24 2.22 -18.09
C ALA A 246 -6.77 2.66 -17.99
N GLU A 247 -5.85 1.88 -18.54
CA GLU A 247 -4.42 2.18 -18.66
C GLU A 247 -4.16 3.43 -19.52
N TYR A 248 -4.79 3.50 -20.67
CA TYR A 248 -4.71 4.68 -21.54
C TYR A 248 -5.26 5.93 -20.86
N LEU A 249 -6.40 5.81 -20.19
CA LEU A 249 -7.03 6.92 -19.47
C LEU A 249 -6.16 7.46 -18.32
N ALA A 250 -5.40 6.61 -17.66
CA ALA A 250 -4.46 7.00 -16.60
C ALA A 250 -3.11 7.53 -17.14
N SER A 251 -2.96 7.75 -18.46
CA SER A 251 -1.71 8.18 -19.13
C SER A 251 -0.52 7.23 -18.96
N GLY A 252 -0.76 5.97 -18.58
CA GLY A 252 0.30 4.98 -18.37
C GLY A 252 1.26 4.85 -19.56
N PRO A 253 0.77 4.61 -20.81
CA PRO A 253 1.61 4.46 -21.98
C PRO A 253 2.43 5.70 -22.35
N GLU A 254 1.92 6.90 -22.05
CA GLU A 254 2.64 8.14 -22.28
C GLU A 254 3.80 8.30 -21.29
N LEU A 255 3.54 8.04 -20.01
CA LEU A 255 4.55 8.08 -18.98
C LEU A 255 5.67 7.06 -19.22
N GLN A 256 5.31 5.85 -19.68
CA GLN A 256 6.28 4.84 -20.08
C GLN A 256 7.20 5.34 -21.20
N ARG A 257 6.60 5.83 -22.31
CA ARG A 257 7.37 6.37 -23.46
C ARG A 257 8.23 7.55 -23.05
N ASP A 258 7.71 8.47 -22.26
CA ASP A 258 8.47 9.61 -21.75
C ASP A 258 9.68 9.15 -20.92
N TYR A 259 9.49 8.17 -20.06
CA TYR A 259 10.56 7.60 -19.23
C TYR A 259 11.60 6.86 -20.06
N GLU A 260 11.18 6.04 -21.06
CA GLU A 260 12.09 5.31 -21.95
C GLU A 260 12.90 6.26 -22.81
N ASN A 261 12.25 7.22 -23.47
CA ASN A 261 12.91 8.19 -24.35
C ASN A 261 13.81 9.17 -23.58
N ALA A 262 13.54 9.39 -22.30
CA ALA A 262 14.33 10.30 -21.48
C ALA A 262 15.79 9.87 -21.34
N TRP A 263 16.10 8.58 -21.51
CA TRP A 263 17.47 8.06 -21.51
C TRP A 263 18.27 8.41 -22.79
N ASP A 264 17.63 8.94 -23.82
CA ASP A 264 18.30 9.37 -25.05
C ASP A 264 19.19 10.59 -24.77
N VAL A 265 20.27 10.70 -25.55
CA VAL A 265 21.28 11.76 -25.36
C VAL A 265 20.67 13.15 -25.49
N GLY A 266 20.78 13.95 -24.44
CA GLY A 266 20.31 15.33 -24.41
C GLY A 266 18.80 15.50 -24.34
N VAL A 267 18.07 14.42 -24.00
CA VAL A 267 16.62 14.49 -23.72
C VAL A 267 16.41 14.85 -22.26
N ASN A 268 16.27 13.88 -21.35
CA ASN A 268 16.16 14.10 -19.90
C ASN A 268 16.78 12.93 -19.11
N PRO A 269 18.05 12.57 -19.36
CA PRO A 269 18.64 11.36 -18.74
C PRO A 269 18.81 11.49 -17.23
N ARG A 270 19.01 12.70 -16.69
CA ARG A 270 19.01 12.91 -15.23
C ARG A 270 17.62 12.71 -14.64
N GLY A 271 16.60 13.24 -15.27
CA GLY A 271 15.20 13.01 -14.89
C GLY A 271 14.84 11.53 -14.90
N ALA A 272 15.24 10.81 -15.95
CA ALA A 272 15.08 9.36 -16.01
C ALA A 272 15.79 8.64 -14.85
N SER A 273 16.99 9.11 -14.45
CA SER A 273 17.72 8.54 -13.31
C SER A 273 17.00 8.78 -11.97
N LEU A 274 16.37 9.95 -11.77
CA LEU A 274 15.54 10.22 -10.59
C LEU A 274 14.36 9.25 -10.50
N VAL A 275 13.68 9.02 -11.62
CA VAL A 275 12.55 8.06 -11.70
C VAL A 275 13.02 6.64 -11.42
N ALA A 276 14.17 6.22 -11.99
CA ALA A 276 14.72 4.89 -11.78
C ALA A 276 15.03 4.62 -10.29
N VAL A 277 15.60 5.59 -9.58
CA VAL A 277 15.83 5.50 -8.14
C VAL A 277 14.51 5.32 -7.39
N ALA A 278 13.51 6.15 -7.68
CA ALA A 278 12.22 6.06 -7.01
C ALA A 278 11.53 4.70 -7.25
N ILE A 279 11.60 4.17 -8.47
CA ILE A 279 11.12 2.81 -8.79
C ILE A 279 11.83 1.76 -7.92
N ASP A 280 13.15 1.79 -7.86
CA ASP A 280 13.90 0.80 -7.11
C ASP A 280 13.69 0.95 -5.59
N CYS A 281 13.56 2.17 -5.05
CA CYS A 281 13.14 2.37 -3.65
C CYS A 281 11.79 1.67 -3.36
N ARG A 282 10.80 1.81 -4.23
CA ARG A 282 9.52 1.08 -4.07
C ARG A 282 9.71 -0.44 -4.12
N ARG A 283 10.59 -0.94 -4.97
CA ARG A 283 10.90 -2.38 -5.09
C ARG A 283 11.66 -2.95 -3.89
N THR A 284 12.35 -2.11 -3.10
CA THR A 284 12.93 -2.56 -1.82
C THR A 284 11.90 -2.84 -0.74
N GLY A 285 10.66 -2.37 -0.90
CA GLY A 285 9.62 -2.41 0.12
C GLY A 285 9.40 -1.05 0.83
N TYR A 286 10.03 0.02 0.36
CA TYR A 286 9.79 1.37 0.88
C TYR A 286 8.35 1.81 0.52
N THR A 287 7.46 1.96 1.51
CA THR A 287 6.03 2.21 1.29
C THR A 287 5.64 3.68 1.40
N SER A 288 6.32 4.43 2.24
CA SER A 288 6.14 5.89 2.39
C SER A 288 6.58 6.65 1.12
N PRO A 289 6.18 7.92 0.97
CA PRO A 289 6.73 8.79 -0.06
C PRO A 289 8.26 8.82 0.00
N VAL A 290 8.92 8.57 -1.13
CA VAL A 290 10.39 8.49 -1.20
C VAL A 290 10.98 9.88 -0.99
N PRO A 291 11.85 10.11 0.00
CA PRO A 291 12.46 11.40 0.25
C PRO A 291 13.23 11.91 -0.97
N ARG A 292 13.04 13.19 -1.32
CA ARG A 292 13.76 13.82 -2.42
C ARG A 292 15.29 13.70 -2.25
N GLN A 293 15.78 13.88 -1.04
CA GLN A 293 17.19 13.74 -0.71
C GLN A 293 17.75 12.34 -1.03
N LEU A 294 17.01 11.28 -0.74
CA LEU A 294 17.40 9.90 -1.08
C LEU A 294 17.53 9.71 -2.60
N ILE A 295 16.60 10.28 -3.35
CA ILE A 295 16.63 10.20 -4.83
C ILE A 295 17.85 10.97 -5.36
N GLU A 296 18.13 12.15 -4.83
CA GLU A 296 19.27 12.99 -5.22
C GLU A 296 20.61 12.35 -4.87
N GLU A 297 20.69 11.61 -3.74
CA GLU A 297 21.90 10.87 -3.35
C GLU A 297 22.24 9.77 -4.35
N LEU A 298 21.25 9.04 -4.86
CA LEU A 298 21.47 7.83 -5.65
C LEU A 298 21.47 8.05 -7.17
N HIS A 299 20.82 9.10 -7.69
CA HIS A 299 20.55 9.25 -9.11
C HIS A 299 21.81 9.26 -9.98
N THR A 300 22.92 9.77 -9.46
CA THR A 300 24.20 9.82 -10.20
C THR A 300 24.71 8.44 -10.52
N ASN A 301 24.53 7.45 -9.63
CA ASN A 301 24.95 6.08 -9.88
C ASN A 301 24.17 5.45 -11.05
N TYR A 302 22.87 5.71 -11.12
CA TYR A 302 22.01 5.25 -12.22
C TYR A 302 22.39 5.91 -13.56
N LEU A 303 22.71 7.20 -13.50
CA LEU A 303 23.14 7.95 -14.66
C LEU A 303 24.48 7.42 -15.20
N GLU A 304 25.46 7.18 -14.32
CA GLU A 304 26.77 6.65 -14.70
C GLU A 304 26.68 5.27 -15.35
N VAL A 305 25.86 4.37 -14.81
CA VAL A 305 25.63 3.04 -15.40
C VAL A 305 25.10 3.12 -16.83
N LYS A 306 24.33 4.15 -17.16
CA LYS A 306 23.71 4.37 -18.48
C LYS A 306 24.61 5.14 -19.46
N GLY A 307 25.73 5.70 -18.99
CA GLY A 307 26.67 6.43 -19.85
C GLY A 307 27.15 7.77 -19.29
N GLY A 308 26.63 8.21 -18.15
CA GLY A 308 27.07 9.39 -17.42
C GLY A 308 26.99 10.67 -18.24
N HIS A 309 28.06 11.44 -18.26
CA HIS A 309 28.16 12.73 -18.98
C HIS A 309 27.97 12.61 -20.51
N ARG A 310 28.17 11.42 -21.07
CA ARG A 310 27.97 11.17 -22.51
C ARG A 310 26.52 11.33 -22.92
N LEU A 311 25.59 11.13 -21.98
CA LEU A 311 24.17 11.36 -22.19
C LEU A 311 23.80 12.85 -22.23
N ARG A 312 24.74 13.77 -21.91
CA ARG A 312 24.51 15.21 -21.82
C ARG A 312 23.33 15.55 -20.90
N PRO A 313 23.42 15.15 -19.62
CA PRO A 313 22.30 15.32 -18.71
C PRO A 313 22.04 16.81 -18.43
N GLU A 314 20.77 17.14 -18.36
CA GLU A 314 20.24 18.42 -17.92
C GLU A 314 20.64 18.72 -16.45
N SER A 315 20.42 19.96 -15.98
CA SER A 315 20.63 20.33 -14.58
C SER A 315 19.71 19.54 -13.65
N LEU A 316 20.05 19.48 -12.37
CA LEU A 316 19.19 18.78 -11.38
C LEU A 316 17.83 19.49 -11.23
N GLU A 317 17.79 20.80 -11.33
CA GLU A 317 16.57 21.59 -11.25
C GLU A 317 15.64 21.30 -12.44
N GLU A 318 16.15 21.35 -13.66
CA GLU A 318 15.40 20.99 -14.87
C GLU A 318 14.90 19.55 -14.82
N ALA A 319 15.70 18.62 -14.30
CA ALA A 319 15.32 17.23 -14.12
C ALA A 319 14.12 17.09 -13.16
N TRP A 320 14.13 17.79 -12.03
CA TRP A 320 13.01 17.81 -11.11
C TRP A 320 11.75 18.43 -11.72
N GLU A 321 11.88 19.59 -12.38
CA GLU A 321 10.75 20.20 -13.08
C GLU A 321 10.13 19.23 -14.12
N TRP A 322 10.98 18.50 -14.83
CA TRP A 322 10.52 17.53 -15.83
C TRP A 322 9.79 16.33 -15.20
N VAL A 323 10.31 15.73 -14.11
CA VAL A 323 9.70 14.53 -13.53
C VAL A 323 8.38 14.80 -12.81
N ILE A 324 8.21 16.00 -12.21
CA ILE A 324 6.98 16.38 -11.50
C ILE A 324 5.93 17.00 -12.41
N ARG A 325 6.26 17.28 -13.66
CA ARG A 325 5.30 17.88 -14.61
C ARG A 325 4.20 16.88 -14.99
N PRO A 326 2.92 17.20 -14.74
CA PRO A 326 1.81 16.32 -15.13
C PRO A 326 1.71 16.13 -16.64
N ARG A 327 1.45 14.88 -17.08
CA ARG A 327 1.16 14.53 -18.47
C ARG A 327 -0.35 14.55 -18.67
N ARG A 328 -0.79 15.21 -19.75
CA ARG A 328 -2.23 15.39 -20.06
C ARG A 328 -3.06 15.84 -18.85
N ALA A 329 -2.47 16.64 -17.97
CA ALA A 329 -3.07 17.13 -16.71
C ALA A 329 -3.60 16.02 -15.78
N THR A 330 -3.02 14.82 -15.83
CA THR A 330 -3.45 13.70 -14.96
C THR A 330 -2.41 13.36 -13.92
N THR A 331 -1.30 12.77 -14.33
CA THR A 331 -0.27 12.29 -13.43
C THR A 331 1.12 12.64 -13.93
N ALA A 332 2.10 12.66 -13.06
CA ALA A 332 3.51 12.86 -13.36
C ALA A 332 4.29 11.56 -13.18
N LEU A 333 5.54 11.53 -13.63
CA LEU A 333 6.45 10.41 -13.37
C LEU A 333 6.72 10.28 -11.86
N LEU A 334 6.95 11.42 -11.20
CA LEU A 334 7.02 11.54 -9.73
C LEU A 334 6.02 12.59 -9.27
N SER A 335 5.18 12.24 -8.30
CA SER A 335 4.15 13.13 -7.74
C SER A 335 4.58 13.59 -6.35
N PRO A 336 4.81 14.90 -6.14
CA PRO A 336 5.13 15.44 -4.81
C PRO A 336 3.97 15.25 -3.84
N ILE A 337 4.28 14.97 -2.58
CA ILE A 337 3.34 14.93 -1.47
C ILE A 337 3.70 16.08 -0.52
N PRO A 338 2.97 17.21 -0.57
CA PRO A 338 3.35 18.45 0.15
C PRO A 338 3.42 18.28 1.67
N GLU A 339 2.60 17.38 2.23
CA GLU A 339 2.52 17.14 3.67
C GLU A 339 3.44 15.99 4.14
N SER A 340 4.25 15.42 3.24
CA SER A 340 5.13 14.32 3.58
C SER A 340 6.37 14.78 4.35
N VAL A 341 6.86 13.91 5.23
CA VAL A 341 8.17 14.09 5.87
C VAL A 341 9.26 14.09 4.79
N ALA A 342 10.22 15.03 4.90
CA ALA A 342 11.38 15.15 4.01
C ALA A 342 11.05 15.43 2.52
N ASP A 343 9.99 16.17 2.25
CA ASP A 343 9.61 16.57 0.87
C ASP A 343 9.54 15.36 -0.08
N GLY A 344 8.78 14.34 0.32
CA GLY A 344 8.72 13.06 -0.37
C GLY A 344 7.91 13.08 -1.65
N VAL A 345 8.24 12.15 -2.54
CA VAL A 345 7.52 11.93 -3.80
C VAL A 345 7.05 10.48 -3.92
N THR A 346 5.96 10.28 -4.64
CA THR A 346 5.50 8.94 -5.05
C THR A 346 5.78 8.74 -6.54
N VAL A 347 6.25 7.54 -6.89
CA VAL A 347 6.36 7.11 -8.29
C VAL A 347 5.06 6.45 -8.71
N PHE A 348 4.69 6.63 -9.97
CA PHE A 348 3.49 5.98 -10.52
C PHE A 348 3.67 4.46 -10.58
N ASP A 349 2.84 3.72 -9.86
CA ASP A 349 2.98 2.25 -9.67
C ASP A 349 3.03 1.47 -11.00
N TYR A 350 2.41 1.98 -12.06
CA TYR A 350 2.52 1.38 -13.39
C TYR A 350 3.97 1.25 -13.87
N LEU A 351 4.83 2.24 -13.60
CA LEU A 351 6.26 2.19 -13.96
C LEU A 351 7.02 1.16 -13.10
N VAL A 352 6.63 0.99 -11.84
CA VAL A 352 7.19 -0.04 -10.94
C VAL A 352 6.84 -1.43 -11.46
N ASP A 353 5.57 -1.66 -11.82
CA ASP A 353 5.11 -2.94 -12.37
C ASP A 353 5.78 -3.27 -13.70
N LEU A 354 5.91 -2.28 -14.60
CA LEU A 354 6.63 -2.45 -15.87
C LEU A 354 8.09 -2.85 -15.65
N LYS A 355 8.78 -2.15 -14.75
CA LYS A 355 10.17 -2.46 -14.41
C LYS A 355 10.32 -3.85 -13.84
N GLN A 356 9.43 -4.24 -12.92
CA GLN A 356 9.42 -5.56 -12.33
C GLN A 356 9.18 -6.67 -13.38
N GLN A 357 8.28 -6.43 -14.32
CA GLN A 357 8.02 -7.38 -15.42
C GLN A 357 9.21 -7.49 -16.38
N ALA A 358 9.83 -6.35 -16.72
CA ALA A 358 10.99 -6.33 -17.61
C ALA A 358 12.22 -7.02 -17.00
N ASP A 359 12.48 -6.81 -15.73
CA ASP A 359 13.63 -7.40 -15.02
C ASP A 359 13.40 -8.87 -14.64
N GLY A 360 12.13 -9.30 -14.55
CA GLY A 360 11.73 -10.64 -14.14
C GLY A 360 11.60 -10.82 -12.62
N PRO A 361 11.04 -11.98 -12.21
CA PRO A 361 10.64 -12.21 -10.81
C PRO A 361 11.83 -12.37 -9.82
N THR A 362 13.02 -12.68 -10.31
CA THR A 362 14.23 -12.88 -9.51
C THR A 362 15.14 -11.66 -9.44
N ALA A 363 14.81 -10.59 -10.17
CA ALA A 363 15.63 -9.40 -10.20
C ALA A 363 15.61 -8.67 -8.85
N GLN A 364 16.78 -8.40 -8.33
CA GLN A 364 17.02 -7.77 -7.03
C GLN A 364 17.48 -6.32 -7.21
N VAL A 365 17.04 -5.48 -6.30
CA VAL A 365 17.59 -4.13 -6.16
C VAL A 365 18.98 -4.22 -5.52
N THR A 366 19.91 -3.35 -5.89
CA THR A 366 21.29 -3.37 -5.38
C THR A 366 21.34 -3.05 -3.89
N ASP A 367 22.37 -3.59 -3.20
CA ASP A 367 22.62 -3.35 -1.77
C ASP A 367 22.75 -1.86 -1.46
N LEU A 368 23.37 -1.10 -2.38
CA LEU A 368 23.54 0.34 -2.27
C LEU A 368 22.20 1.06 -2.05
N VAL A 369 21.17 0.72 -2.85
CA VAL A 369 19.84 1.33 -2.74
C VAL A 369 19.17 0.95 -1.42
N ILE A 370 19.33 -0.28 -0.97
CA ILE A 370 18.76 -0.75 0.28
C ILE A 370 19.39 -0.02 1.47
N HIS A 371 20.72 0.09 1.52
CA HIS A 371 21.40 0.83 2.57
C HIS A 371 21.03 2.32 2.58
N ALA A 372 21.00 2.95 1.42
CA ALA A 372 20.60 4.35 1.32
C ALA A 372 19.13 4.54 1.76
N ALA A 373 18.22 3.66 1.32
CA ALA A 373 16.83 3.70 1.74
C ALA A 373 16.69 3.59 3.26
N LEU A 374 17.41 2.66 3.92
CA LEU A 374 17.39 2.51 5.38
C LEU A 374 17.90 3.74 6.13
N ASN A 375 18.85 4.49 5.58
CA ASN A 375 19.32 5.75 6.18
C ASN A 375 18.22 6.82 6.20
N HIS A 376 17.33 6.81 5.21
CA HIS A 376 16.24 7.77 5.05
C HIS A 376 14.88 7.29 5.56
N VAL A 377 14.81 6.09 6.17
CA VAL A 377 13.57 5.62 6.79
C VAL A 377 13.26 6.40 8.06
N HIS A 378 12.04 6.91 8.14
CA HIS A 378 11.49 7.65 9.28
C HIS A 378 10.42 6.87 10.04
N TYR A 379 9.78 5.89 9.39
CA TYR A 379 8.72 5.06 9.97
C TYR A 379 9.20 3.62 10.12
N PRO A 380 8.93 2.96 11.27
CA PRO A 380 9.35 1.58 11.49
C PRO A 380 8.78 0.61 10.46
N GLU A 381 7.58 0.88 9.95
CA GLU A 381 6.90 0.06 8.94
C GLU A 381 7.70 -0.05 7.64
N ASP A 382 8.33 1.04 7.20
CA ASP A 382 9.18 1.02 6.00
C ASP A 382 10.42 0.12 6.21
N ALA A 383 11.07 0.23 7.37
CA ALA A 383 12.20 -0.63 7.70
C ALA A 383 11.81 -2.11 7.77
N GLU A 384 10.65 -2.42 8.35
CA GLU A 384 10.09 -3.77 8.43
C GLU A 384 9.77 -4.34 7.04
N GLN A 385 9.20 -3.53 6.15
CA GLN A 385 8.90 -3.94 4.78
C GLN A 385 10.18 -4.18 3.96
N ILE A 386 11.20 -3.34 4.15
CA ILE A 386 12.51 -3.56 3.54
C ILE A 386 13.11 -4.86 4.08
N ALA A 387 13.14 -5.07 5.40
CA ALA A 387 13.62 -6.30 6.02
C ALA A 387 12.93 -7.54 5.44
N SER A 388 11.60 -7.55 5.46
CA SER A 388 10.81 -8.65 4.90
C SER A 388 11.06 -8.88 3.41
N THR A 389 11.36 -7.82 2.65
CA THR A 389 11.65 -7.95 1.22
C THR A 389 13.01 -8.62 0.98
N VAL A 390 14.04 -8.21 1.70
CA VAL A 390 15.37 -8.79 1.55
C VAL A 390 15.47 -10.20 2.14
N GLU A 391 14.74 -10.51 3.21
CA GLU A 391 14.62 -11.89 3.75
C GLU A 391 14.03 -12.85 2.71
N ARG A 392 12.92 -12.46 2.06
CA ARG A 392 12.34 -13.28 0.97
C ARG A 392 13.30 -13.52 -0.19
N GLN A 393 14.30 -12.66 -0.35
CA GLN A 393 15.36 -12.80 -1.35
C GLN A 393 16.54 -13.58 -0.83
N GLY A 394 16.52 -14.06 0.42
CA GLY A 394 17.65 -14.76 1.07
C GLY A 394 18.83 -13.85 1.41
N ARG A 395 18.65 -12.53 1.44
CA ARG A 395 19.71 -11.53 1.69
C ARG A 395 19.71 -11.11 3.16
N TYR A 396 19.89 -12.07 4.05
CA TYR A 396 19.79 -11.88 5.51
C TYR A 396 20.75 -10.84 6.07
N HIS A 397 21.93 -10.68 5.45
CA HIS A 397 22.89 -9.63 5.82
C HIS A 397 22.35 -8.19 5.66
N LEU A 398 21.31 -8.00 4.84
CA LEU A 398 20.60 -6.71 4.69
C LEU A 398 19.37 -6.64 5.59
N ALA A 399 18.80 -7.78 5.98
CA ALA A 399 17.65 -7.83 6.87
C ALA A 399 18.03 -7.39 8.31
N GLU A 400 19.22 -7.76 8.78
CA GLU A 400 19.72 -7.35 10.10
C GLU A 400 19.70 -5.83 10.30
N PRO A 401 20.35 -4.99 9.47
CA PRO A 401 20.29 -3.54 9.64
C PRO A 401 18.90 -2.97 9.48
N ALA A 402 18.04 -3.59 8.67
CA ALA A 402 16.67 -3.16 8.50
C ALA A 402 15.83 -3.40 9.77
N TRP A 403 15.91 -4.58 10.39
CA TRP A 403 15.25 -4.86 11.67
C TRP A 403 15.80 -4.00 12.81
N LEU A 404 17.12 -3.79 12.87
CA LEU A 404 17.70 -2.88 13.86
C LEU A 404 17.15 -1.45 13.72
N LYS A 405 16.98 -0.96 12.50
CA LYS A 405 16.38 0.35 12.24
C LYS A 405 14.92 0.40 12.72
N ALA A 406 14.12 -0.63 12.40
CA ALA A 406 12.74 -0.75 12.84
C ALA A 406 12.62 -0.75 14.37
N ILE A 407 13.44 -1.58 15.05
CA ILE A 407 13.49 -1.68 16.51
C ILE A 407 13.81 -0.31 17.14
N ASN A 408 14.82 0.39 16.62
CA ASN A 408 15.20 1.70 17.13
C ASN A 408 14.06 2.73 17.01
N LEU A 409 13.39 2.76 15.85
CA LEU A 409 12.24 3.66 15.65
C LEU A 409 11.07 3.30 16.57
N ARG A 410 10.72 2.02 16.71
CA ARG A 410 9.67 1.57 17.61
C ARG A 410 9.99 1.83 19.08
N ARG A 411 11.25 1.60 19.49
CA ARG A 411 11.70 1.90 20.85
C ARG A 411 11.54 3.37 21.20
N GLN A 412 11.84 4.27 20.27
CA GLN A 412 11.67 5.71 20.46
C GLN A 412 10.19 6.12 20.53
N ALA A 413 9.34 5.51 19.72
CA ALA A 413 7.92 5.88 19.62
C ALA A 413 7.05 5.23 20.70
N LEU A 414 7.30 3.94 21.03
CA LEU A 414 6.41 3.10 21.83
C LEU A 414 7.06 2.58 23.11
N GLY A 415 8.40 2.61 23.20
CA GLY A 415 9.16 2.04 24.30
C GLY A 415 9.66 0.61 24.04
N GLU A 416 10.57 0.16 24.91
CA GLU A 416 11.28 -1.13 24.80
C GLU A 416 10.35 -2.35 24.97
N GLU A 417 9.36 -2.24 25.85
CA GLU A 417 8.47 -3.34 26.25
C GLU A 417 7.17 -3.42 25.46
N HIS A 418 7.01 -2.53 24.47
CA HIS A 418 5.80 -2.54 23.66
C HIS A 418 5.73 -3.82 22.80
N PRO A 419 4.55 -4.47 22.66
CA PRO A 419 4.40 -5.71 21.90
C PRO A 419 4.99 -5.64 20.48
N ASP A 420 4.80 -4.54 19.78
CA ASP A 420 5.34 -4.35 18.41
C ASP A 420 6.88 -4.26 18.42
N THR A 421 7.47 -3.58 19.43
CA THR A 421 8.93 -3.54 19.58
C THR A 421 9.48 -4.95 19.84
N LEU A 422 8.81 -5.71 20.70
CA LEU A 422 9.19 -7.10 21.01
C LEU A 422 9.02 -8.02 19.79
N THR A 423 8.05 -7.74 18.93
CA THR A 423 7.87 -8.49 17.69
C THR A 423 9.00 -8.23 16.71
N SER A 424 9.38 -6.97 16.50
CA SER A 424 10.53 -6.64 15.64
C SER A 424 11.85 -7.23 16.17
N ARG A 425 12.04 -7.27 17.51
CA ARG A 425 13.19 -7.93 18.16
C ARG A 425 13.18 -9.44 17.93
N ASN A 426 12.02 -10.08 18.02
CA ASN A 426 11.92 -11.51 17.72
C ASN A 426 12.25 -11.81 16.25
N ASN A 427 11.84 -10.95 15.30
CA ASN A 427 12.18 -11.08 13.89
C ASN A 427 13.70 -10.92 13.67
N LEU A 428 14.35 -9.98 14.38
CA LEU A 428 15.81 -9.88 14.34
C LEU A 428 16.50 -11.16 14.84
N ALA A 429 15.99 -11.76 15.91
CA ALA A 429 16.54 -13.02 16.43
C ALA A 429 16.42 -14.16 15.39
N ASN A 430 15.36 -14.16 14.58
CA ASN A 430 15.23 -15.13 13.49
C ASN A 430 16.27 -14.87 12.39
N VAL A 431 16.53 -13.61 12.04
CA VAL A 431 17.59 -13.26 11.08
C VAL A 431 18.96 -13.73 11.59
N PHE A 432 19.26 -13.61 12.90
CA PHE A 432 20.48 -14.14 13.49
C PHE A 432 20.58 -15.67 13.30
N ARG A 433 19.47 -16.39 13.47
CA ARG A 433 19.43 -17.83 13.23
C ARG A 433 19.69 -18.17 11.76
N ASP A 434 19.10 -17.42 10.82
CA ASP A 434 19.30 -17.63 9.38
C ASP A 434 20.71 -17.24 8.92
N LEU A 435 21.42 -16.41 9.69
CA LEU A 435 22.85 -16.09 9.55
C LEU A 435 23.77 -17.09 10.31
N GLU A 436 23.20 -18.17 10.87
CA GLU A 436 23.93 -19.16 11.69
C GLU A 436 24.54 -18.60 12.99
N ARG A 437 24.10 -17.41 13.43
CA ARG A 437 24.54 -16.73 14.67
C ARG A 437 23.64 -17.15 15.84
N LEU A 438 23.68 -18.45 16.17
CA LEU A 438 22.74 -19.09 17.09
C LEU A 438 22.81 -18.56 18.53
N GLU A 439 23.98 -18.18 19.02
CA GLU A 439 24.17 -17.62 20.36
C GLU A 439 23.46 -16.27 20.51
N GLU A 440 23.57 -15.40 19.48
CA GLU A 440 22.91 -14.09 19.47
C GLU A 440 21.39 -14.23 19.33
N ALA A 441 20.94 -15.16 18.51
CA ALA A 441 19.53 -15.50 18.38
C ALA A 441 18.94 -15.95 19.74
N GLU A 442 19.62 -16.85 20.47
CA GLU A 442 19.17 -17.34 21.76
C GLU A 442 19.10 -16.23 22.82
N VAL A 443 20.11 -15.36 22.87
CA VAL A 443 20.14 -14.24 23.80
C VAL A 443 18.96 -13.29 23.58
N GLU A 444 18.69 -12.93 22.32
CA GLU A 444 17.61 -12.01 21.98
C GLU A 444 16.23 -12.64 22.20
N GLN A 445 16.03 -13.90 21.81
CA GLN A 445 14.77 -14.62 22.04
C GLN A 445 14.49 -14.78 23.54
N ARG A 446 15.50 -15.10 24.35
CA ARG A 446 15.36 -15.21 25.82
C ARG A 446 14.97 -13.88 26.44
N ALA A 447 15.60 -12.78 26.02
CA ALA A 447 15.27 -11.44 26.50
C ALA A 447 13.82 -11.04 26.14
N VAL A 448 13.38 -11.29 24.90
CA VAL A 448 12.01 -11.05 24.45
C VAL A 448 11.01 -11.89 25.28
N LEU A 449 11.29 -13.17 25.50
CA LEU A 449 10.44 -14.06 26.25
C LEU A 449 10.25 -13.60 27.71
N GLU A 450 11.32 -13.17 28.37
CA GLU A 450 11.26 -12.65 29.74
C GLU A 450 10.39 -11.41 29.85
N ILE A 451 10.51 -10.48 28.90
CA ILE A 451 9.69 -9.27 28.89
C ILE A 451 8.22 -9.64 28.60
N ARG A 452 7.94 -10.49 27.61
CA ARG A 452 6.58 -10.95 27.31
C ARG A 452 5.92 -11.64 28.50
N ARG A 453 6.63 -12.50 29.21
CA ARG A 453 6.12 -13.14 30.45
C ARG A 453 5.73 -12.11 31.50
N ARG A 454 6.55 -11.10 31.69
CA ARG A 454 6.30 -10.05 32.69
C ARG A 454 5.15 -9.12 32.30
N VAL A 455 5.05 -8.74 31.02
CA VAL A 455 4.09 -7.72 30.53
C VAL A 455 2.74 -8.33 30.14
N LEU A 456 2.76 -9.49 29.48
CA LEU A 456 1.57 -10.13 28.91
C LEU A 456 1.08 -11.32 29.75
N GLY A 457 1.96 -11.95 30.54
CA GLY A 457 1.68 -13.18 31.29
C GLY A 457 2.11 -14.44 30.55
N GLU A 458 2.21 -15.56 31.30
CA GLU A 458 2.74 -16.83 30.76
C GLU A 458 1.83 -17.50 29.72
N GLU A 459 0.52 -17.29 29.81
CA GLU A 459 -0.47 -17.93 28.93
C GLU A 459 -0.86 -17.09 27.73
N HIS A 460 -0.24 -15.92 27.55
CA HIS A 460 -0.51 -15.08 26.39
C HIS A 460 0.00 -15.75 25.10
N PRO A 461 -0.75 -15.71 23.98
CA PRO A 461 -0.34 -16.35 22.72
C PRO A 461 1.07 -15.95 22.26
N ASP A 462 1.42 -14.67 22.36
CA ASP A 462 2.75 -14.18 21.97
C ASP A 462 3.87 -14.69 22.90
N THR A 463 3.57 -14.90 24.20
CA THR A 463 4.51 -15.51 25.14
C THR A 463 4.73 -16.98 24.82
N LEU A 464 3.66 -17.69 24.47
CA LEU A 464 3.73 -19.11 24.08
C LEU A 464 4.49 -19.29 22.77
N THR A 465 4.30 -18.37 21.80
CA THR A 465 5.04 -18.38 20.52
C THR A 465 6.55 -18.17 20.73
N SER A 466 6.95 -17.29 21.66
CA SER A 466 8.39 -17.08 21.97
C SER A 466 9.03 -18.22 22.76
N ARG A 467 8.28 -19.21 23.22
CA ARG A 467 8.76 -20.33 24.02
C ARG A 467 9.18 -21.53 23.16
N ASN A 468 8.66 -21.61 21.93
CA ASN A 468 8.94 -22.68 20.96
C ASN A 468 10.08 -22.30 20.05
#